data_a297b64a486aefba58c546c081dd088d
#
_entry.id   a297b64a486aefba58c546c081dd088d
#
_cell.length_a   1.000
_cell.length_b   1.000
_cell.length_c   1.000
_cell.angle_alpha   90.00
_cell.angle_beta   90.00
_cell.angle_gamma   90.00
#
_symmetry.space_group_name_H-M   'P 1'
#
loop_
_entity.id
_entity.type
_entity.pdbx_description
1 polymer ?
#
loop_
_entity_poly.entity_id
_entity_poly.type
_entity_poly.pdbx_seq_one_letter_code
_entity_poly.pdbx_strand_id
1 'polypeptide(L)'
;MLFRSEEYTNMVAPLKFISRRSPVVSLHGAVASSQPLATEVGVRILKAGGNAADAAVAVAACLNVTEPCSTGIGGDAFCLFYDAEKKIVKGINGR
;
A
#
# COMPACT_ATOMS: atom_id res chain seq x y z
N MET A 1 33.62 -6.56 -12.13
CA MET A 1 34.40 -5.98 -11.03
C MET A 1 33.90 -6.54 -9.71
N LEU A 2 34.78 -7.17 -8.94
CA LEU A 2 34.40 -7.76 -7.66
C LEU A 2 34.81 -6.79 -6.54
N PHE A 3 33.83 -6.39 -5.74
CA PHE A 3 34.07 -5.62 -4.53
C PHE A 3 34.19 -6.54 -3.33
N ARG A 4 35.05 -6.18 -2.39
CA ARG A 4 35.04 -6.81 -1.07
C ARG A 4 33.71 -6.46 -0.36
N SER A 5 33.24 -7.36 0.48
CA SER A 5 32.00 -7.14 1.24
C SER A 5 31.99 -5.82 2.02
N GLU A 6 33.15 -5.43 2.55
CA GLU A 6 33.34 -4.18 3.28
C GLU A 6 33.18 -2.95 2.38
N GLU A 7 33.73 -3.00 1.17
CA GLU A 7 33.62 -1.92 0.18
C GLU A 7 32.16 -1.78 -0.29
N TYR A 8 31.47 -2.90 -0.50
CA TYR A 8 30.07 -2.91 -0.83
C TYR A 8 29.21 -2.30 0.28
N THR A 9 29.48 -2.67 1.53
CA THR A 9 28.78 -2.12 2.69
C THR A 9 28.99 -0.61 2.80
N ASN A 10 30.22 -0.13 2.58
CA ASN A 10 30.53 1.29 2.62
C ASN A 10 29.87 2.07 1.47
N MET A 11 29.66 1.45 0.30
CA MET A 11 28.96 2.07 -0.80
C MET A 11 27.45 2.16 -0.55
N VAL A 12 26.86 1.20 0.17
CA VAL A 12 25.42 1.12 0.41
C VAL A 12 25.02 1.82 1.71
N ALA A 13 25.91 1.87 2.72
CA ALA A 13 25.66 2.49 4.01
C ALA A 13 25.19 3.96 3.94
N PRO A 14 25.67 4.81 2.98
CA PRO A 14 25.16 6.16 2.84
C PRO A 14 23.71 6.26 2.33
N LEU A 15 23.16 5.19 1.81
CA LEU A 15 21.79 5.16 1.27
C LEU A 15 20.77 4.88 2.38
N LYS A 16 20.84 5.64 3.44
CA LYS A 16 19.83 5.58 4.51
C LYS A 16 18.64 6.45 4.15
N PHE A 17 17.46 5.83 4.13
CA PHE A 17 16.21 6.56 3.97
C PHE A 17 15.58 6.79 5.33
N ILE A 18 15.56 8.04 5.75
CA ILE A 18 14.88 8.43 6.97
C ILE A 18 13.54 9.04 6.56
N SER A 19 12.45 8.40 6.97
CA SER A 19 11.13 8.96 6.75
C SER A 19 10.99 10.25 7.54
N ARG A 20 10.55 11.32 6.86
CA ARG A 20 10.29 12.62 7.48
C ARG A 20 8.81 12.84 7.77
N ARG A 21 7.96 11.85 7.50
CA ARG A 21 6.54 11.95 7.76
C ARG A 21 6.25 11.64 9.22
N SER A 22 5.44 12.47 9.83
CA SER A 22 4.89 12.19 11.15
C SER A 22 3.91 11.01 11.09
N PRO A 23 3.82 10.21 12.14
CA PRO A 23 2.77 9.22 12.25
C PRO A 23 1.39 9.84 12.10
N VAL A 24 0.51 9.16 11.38
CA VAL A 24 -0.90 9.55 11.26
C VAL A 24 -1.72 8.60 12.13
N VAL A 25 -2.46 9.16 13.06
CA VAL A 25 -3.33 8.40 13.96
C VAL A 25 -4.77 8.81 13.71
N SER A 26 -5.66 7.84 13.58
CA SER A 26 -7.08 8.10 13.33
C SER A 26 -7.95 7.21 14.21
N LEU A 27 -9.17 7.69 14.52
CA LEU A 27 -10.11 6.99 15.41
C LEU A 27 -11.04 6.04 14.65
N HIS A 28 -11.33 6.30 13.39
CA HIS A 28 -12.38 5.61 12.66
C HIS A 28 -11.89 4.75 11.49
N GLY A 29 -10.76 5.07 10.93
CA GLY A 29 -10.18 4.32 9.85
C GLY A 29 -8.96 5.00 9.28
N ALA A 30 -8.14 4.24 8.56
CA ALA A 30 -6.93 4.75 7.94
C ALA A 30 -6.69 4.06 6.59
N VAL A 31 -6.07 4.78 5.69
CA VAL A 31 -5.66 4.27 4.38
C VAL A 31 -4.19 4.64 4.18
N ALA A 32 -3.41 3.69 3.69
CA ALA A 32 -2.01 3.91 3.33
C ALA A 32 -1.75 3.38 1.93
N SER A 33 -1.06 4.16 1.13
CA SER A 33 -0.60 3.75 -0.20
C SER A 33 0.67 4.50 -0.57
N SER A 34 1.25 4.15 -1.71
CA SER A 34 2.45 4.82 -2.23
C SER A 34 2.17 6.17 -2.90
N GLN A 35 0.90 6.52 -3.14
CA GLN A 35 0.53 7.77 -3.82
C GLN A 35 -0.55 8.53 -3.05
N PRO A 36 -0.35 9.84 -2.80
CA PRO A 36 -1.32 10.63 -2.04
C PRO A 36 -2.72 10.66 -2.64
N LEU A 37 -2.83 10.75 -3.96
CA LEU A 37 -4.13 10.75 -4.65
C LEU A 37 -4.89 9.44 -4.44
N ALA A 38 -4.19 8.31 -4.46
CA ALA A 38 -4.80 7.01 -4.23
C ALA A 38 -5.26 6.88 -2.77
N THR A 39 -4.46 7.34 -1.81
CA THR A 39 -4.85 7.36 -0.39
C THR A 39 -6.10 8.20 -0.18
N GLU A 40 -6.17 9.38 -0.79
CA GLU A 40 -7.34 10.25 -0.72
C GLU A 40 -8.61 9.57 -1.24
N VAL A 41 -8.51 8.86 -2.35
CA VAL A 41 -9.62 8.08 -2.91
C VAL A 41 -10.11 7.04 -1.91
N GLY A 42 -9.20 6.29 -1.28
CA GLY A 42 -9.56 5.30 -0.27
C GLY A 42 -10.28 5.92 0.94
N VAL A 43 -9.79 7.05 1.43
CA VAL A 43 -10.45 7.78 2.54
C VAL A 43 -11.85 8.24 2.15
N ARG A 44 -12.02 8.73 0.93
CA ARG A 44 -13.33 9.16 0.43
C ARG A 44 -14.34 8.00 0.37
N ILE A 45 -13.89 6.82 -0.04
CA ILE A 45 -14.74 5.62 -0.05
C ILE A 45 -15.16 5.23 1.37
N LEU A 46 -14.24 5.26 2.34
CA LEU A 46 -14.57 4.98 3.74
C LEU A 46 -15.58 6.00 4.29
N LYS A 47 -15.40 7.28 3.99
CA LYS A 47 -16.33 8.34 4.39
C LYS A 47 -17.71 8.20 3.75
N ALA A 48 -17.78 7.64 2.56
CA ALA A 48 -19.04 7.37 1.86
C ALA A 48 -19.77 6.13 2.37
N GLY A 49 -19.19 5.41 3.33
CA GLY A 49 -19.80 4.22 3.93
C GLY A 49 -19.30 2.90 3.37
N GLY A 50 -18.29 2.91 2.50
CA GLY A 50 -17.66 1.71 2.00
C GLY A 50 -16.83 1.00 3.08
N ASN A 51 -16.59 -0.28 2.90
CA ASN A 51 -15.73 -1.06 3.79
C ASN A 51 -14.26 -1.03 3.34
N ALA A 52 -13.40 -1.71 4.07
CA ALA A 52 -11.98 -1.77 3.76
C ALA A 52 -11.70 -2.37 2.37
N ALA A 53 -12.47 -3.37 1.94
CA ALA A 53 -12.31 -3.97 0.62
C ALA A 53 -12.70 -2.99 -0.49
N ASP A 54 -13.79 -2.24 -0.32
CA ASP A 54 -14.21 -1.20 -1.27
C ASP A 54 -13.11 -0.14 -1.41
N ALA A 55 -12.56 0.32 -0.29
CA ALA A 55 -11.48 1.30 -0.28
C ALA A 55 -10.21 0.75 -0.95
N ALA A 56 -9.84 -0.49 -0.67
CA ALA A 56 -8.66 -1.13 -1.26
C ALA A 56 -8.77 -1.25 -2.78
N VAL A 57 -9.93 -1.64 -3.31
CA VAL A 57 -10.17 -1.72 -4.76
C VAL A 57 -10.08 -0.34 -5.41
N ALA A 58 -10.67 0.67 -4.79
CA ALA A 58 -10.61 2.04 -5.30
C ALA A 58 -9.17 2.59 -5.31
N VAL A 59 -8.41 2.32 -4.26
CA VAL A 59 -6.99 2.70 -4.18
C VAL A 59 -6.19 2.00 -5.27
N ALA A 60 -6.37 0.69 -5.44
CA ALA A 60 -5.67 -0.08 -6.46
C ALA A 60 -5.98 0.43 -7.87
N ALA A 61 -7.25 0.74 -8.16
CA ALA A 61 -7.66 1.32 -9.44
C ALA A 61 -7.00 2.68 -9.68
N CYS A 62 -6.93 3.54 -8.66
CA CYS A 62 -6.28 4.83 -8.76
C CYS A 62 -4.76 4.68 -8.99
N LEU A 63 -4.12 3.71 -8.33
CA LEU A 63 -2.69 3.43 -8.51
C LEU A 63 -2.34 3.00 -9.94
N ASN A 64 -3.26 2.36 -10.66
CA ASN A 64 -3.04 2.03 -12.07
C ASN A 64 -2.80 3.27 -12.94
N VAL A 65 -3.33 4.42 -12.52
CA VAL A 65 -3.14 5.70 -13.21
C VAL A 65 -1.97 6.48 -12.61
N THR A 66 -1.86 6.53 -11.28
CA THR A 66 -0.87 7.35 -10.60
C THR A 66 0.49 6.69 -10.45
N GLU A 67 0.55 5.38 -10.54
CA GLU A 67 1.79 4.61 -10.45
C GLU A 67 1.80 3.45 -11.47
N PRO A 68 1.73 3.75 -12.77
CA PRO A 68 1.59 2.73 -13.80
C PRO A 68 2.85 1.85 -13.98
N CYS A 69 3.98 2.28 -13.44
CA CYS A 69 5.22 1.50 -13.47
C CYS A 69 5.20 0.30 -12.53
N SER A 70 4.33 0.31 -11.52
CA SER A 70 4.30 -0.73 -10.47
C SER A 70 3.03 -1.55 -10.48
N THR A 71 1.95 -1.06 -11.08
CA THR A 71 0.64 -1.71 -11.04
C THR A 71 -0.04 -1.68 -12.40
N GLY A 72 -0.96 -2.60 -12.63
CA GLY A 72 -1.76 -2.65 -13.85
C GLY A 72 -2.96 -3.58 -13.70
N ILE A 73 -4.06 -3.25 -14.40
CA ILE A 73 -5.22 -4.12 -14.52
C ILE A 73 -4.77 -5.41 -15.20
N GLY A 74 -5.14 -6.55 -14.64
CA GLY A 74 -4.73 -7.85 -15.16
C GLY A 74 -3.41 -8.38 -14.59
N GLY A 75 -2.73 -7.60 -13.74
CA GLY A 75 -1.58 -8.06 -12.98
C GLY A 75 -2.00 -8.92 -11.79
N ASP A 76 -0.99 -9.45 -11.09
CA ASP A 76 -1.20 -10.26 -9.89
C ASP A 76 -1.71 -9.40 -8.74
N ALA A 77 -2.56 -9.98 -7.90
CA ALA A 77 -3.05 -9.33 -6.71
C ALA A 77 -3.25 -10.33 -5.57
N PHE A 78 -2.95 -9.89 -4.36
CA PHE A 78 -3.19 -10.67 -3.14
C PHE A 78 -3.97 -9.81 -2.18
N CYS A 79 -4.90 -10.43 -1.45
CA CYS A 79 -5.73 -9.71 -0.50
C CYS A 79 -5.92 -10.52 0.78
N LEU A 80 -5.84 -9.83 1.91
CA LEU A 80 -6.32 -10.32 3.19
C LEU A 80 -7.39 -9.35 3.68
N PHE A 81 -8.56 -9.87 3.95
CA PHE A 81 -9.70 -9.10 4.43
C PHE A 81 -10.24 -9.64 5.73
N TYR A 82 -10.36 -8.80 6.75
CA TYR A 82 -11.02 -9.13 7.99
C TYR A 82 -12.45 -8.64 7.99
N ASP A 83 -13.39 -9.59 8.10
CA ASP A 83 -14.82 -9.31 8.21
C ASP A 83 -15.18 -9.21 9.70
N ALA A 84 -15.38 -8.00 10.18
CA ALA A 84 -15.66 -7.73 11.59
C ALA A 84 -17.03 -8.26 12.06
N GLU A 85 -18.02 -8.36 11.16
CA GLU A 85 -19.33 -8.89 11.51
C GLU A 85 -19.28 -10.40 11.75
N LYS A 86 -18.62 -11.12 10.87
CA LYS A 86 -18.45 -12.57 10.95
C LYS A 86 -17.24 -12.99 11.77
N LYS A 87 -16.34 -12.03 12.07
CA LYS A 87 -15.07 -12.27 12.80
C LYS A 87 -14.20 -13.32 12.11
N ILE A 88 -14.12 -13.26 10.80
CA ILE A 88 -13.29 -14.17 9.99
C ILE A 88 -12.35 -13.39 9.09
N VAL A 89 -11.22 -14.01 8.76
CA VAL A 89 -10.26 -13.51 7.78
C VAL A 89 -10.46 -14.28 6.48
N LYS A 90 -10.56 -13.56 5.38
CA LYS A 90 -10.63 -14.12 4.03
C LYS A 90 -9.38 -13.75 3.28
N GLY A 91 -8.79 -14.72 2.58
CA GLY A 91 -7.63 -14.50 1.72
C GLY A 91 -7.98 -14.76 0.26
N ILE A 92 -7.42 -13.96 -0.63
CA ILE A 92 -7.54 -14.14 -2.07
C ILE A 92 -6.14 -14.17 -2.66
N ASN A 93 -5.88 -15.22 -3.44
CA ASN A 93 -4.68 -15.33 -4.24
C ASN A 93 -5.09 -15.13 -5.71
N GLY A 94 -4.82 -13.94 -6.24
CA GLY A 94 -5.15 -13.54 -7.60
C GLY A 94 -3.97 -13.67 -8.57
N ARG A 95 -3.23 -14.78 -8.45
CA ARG A 95 -2.08 -15.05 -9.30
C ARG A 95 -2.34 -16.17 -10.30
#